data_06e1099f7d20a2f52f1be1aefc7a5b5a
#
_entry.id   06e1099f7d20a2f52f1be1aefc7a5b5a
#
_cell.length_a   1.000
_cell.length_b   1.000
_cell.length_c   1.000
_cell.angle_alpha   90.00
_cell.angle_beta   90.00
_cell.angle_gamma   90.00
#
_symmetry.space_group_name_H-M   'P 1'
#
loop_
_entity.id
_entity.type
_entity.pdbx_description
1 polymer ?
#
loop_
_entity_poly.entity_id
_entity_poly.type
_entity_poly.pdbx_seq_one_letter_code
_entity_poly.pdbx_strand_id
1 'polypeptide(L)' 'MSREKSEAERRYQASLSVAKSLLKSGVITLKEFNEIDTILLRKYRPVFGTLFSDNA' A
#
# COMPACT_ATOMS: atom_id res chain seq x y z
N MET A 1 17.00 -12.03 -1.90
CA MET A 1 15.92 -11.09 -1.97
C MET A 1 15.82 -10.45 -3.34
N SER A 2 14.66 -10.40 -3.85
CA SER A 2 14.47 -9.92 -5.21
C SER A 2 14.33 -8.39 -5.24
N ARG A 3 14.96 -7.80 -6.24
CA ARG A 3 14.88 -6.37 -6.44
C ARG A 3 13.47 -5.93 -6.75
N GLU A 4 12.79 -6.75 -7.51
CA GLU A 4 11.44 -6.45 -7.93
C GLU A 4 10.51 -6.34 -6.75
N LYS A 5 10.65 -7.23 -5.80
CA LYS A 5 9.84 -7.20 -4.61
C LYS A 5 10.12 -5.96 -3.79
N SER A 6 11.39 -5.62 -3.66
CA SER A 6 11.79 -4.42 -2.95
C SER A 6 11.20 -3.19 -3.59
N GLU A 7 11.20 -3.17 -4.91
CA GLU A 7 10.69 -2.03 -5.65
C GLU A 7 9.19 -1.87 -5.45
N ALA A 8 8.47 -2.98 -5.53
CA ALA A 8 7.03 -2.94 -5.33
C ALA A 8 6.69 -2.46 -3.94
N GLU A 9 7.42 -2.96 -2.96
CA GLU A 9 7.23 -2.56 -1.58
C GLU A 9 7.50 -1.09 -1.40
N ARG A 10 8.57 -0.62 -2.00
CA ARG A 10 8.94 0.78 -1.89
C ARG A 10 7.90 1.69 -2.51
N ARG A 11 7.39 1.30 -3.67
CA ARG A 11 6.36 2.08 -4.34
C ARG A 11 5.07 2.09 -3.54
N TYR A 12 4.73 0.96 -2.97
CA TYR A 12 3.56 0.88 -2.11
C TYR A 12 3.71 1.83 -0.94
N GLN A 13 4.86 1.80 -0.28
CA GLN A 13 5.10 2.65 0.87
C GLN A 13 5.07 4.12 0.50
N ALA A 14 5.65 4.47 -0.63
CA ALA A 14 5.66 5.86 -1.08
C ALA A 14 4.24 6.35 -1.34
N SER A 15 3.45 5.54 -2.03
CA SER A 15 2.08 5.90 -2.32
C SER A 15 1.25 6.01 -1.05
N LEU A 16 1.47 5.07 -0.14
CA LEU A 16 0.75 5.08 1.13
C LEU A 16 1.11 6.32 1.94
N SER A 17 2.36 6.72 1.87
CA SER A 17 2.83 7.90 2.58
C SER A 17 2.11 9.15 2.09
N VAL A 18 1.94 9.26 0.77
CA VAL A 18 1.21 10.38 0.20
C VAL A 18 -0.24 10.35 0.66
N ALA A 19 -0.84 9.17 0.64
CA ALA A 19 -2.23 9.04 1.07
C ALA A 19 -2.39 9.43 2.53
N LYS A 20 -1.42 9.06 3.37
CA LYS A 20 -1.45 9.44 4.78
C LYS A 20 -1.39 10.95 4.95
N SER A 21 -0.57 11.61 4.15
CA SER A 21 -0.48 13.06 4.19
C SER A 21 -1.80 13.70 3.81
N LEU A 22 -2.45 13.18 2.80
CA LEU A 22 -3.74 13.68 2.36
C LEU A 22 -4.79 13.51 3.46
N LEU A 23 -4.76 12.36 4.12
CA LEU A 23 -5.67 12.09 5.21
C LEU A 23 -5.45 13.09 6.35
N LYS A 24 -4.19 13.31 6.68
CA LYS A 24 -3.82 14.20 7.76
C LYS A 24 -4.24 15.63 7.46
N SER A 25 -4.15 16.03 6.21
CA SER A 25 -4.52 17.38 5.79
C SER A 25 -6.03 17.55 5.65
N GLY A 26 -6.78 16.49 5.71
CA GLY A 26 -8.21 16.56 5.58
C GLY A 26 -8.69 16.58 4.14
N VAL A 27 -7.78 16.31 3.20
CA VAL A 27 -8.15 16.27 1.79
C VAL A 27 -8.99 15.04 1.48
N ILE A 28 -8.68 13.93 2.15
CA ILE A 28 -9.46 12.70 2.00
C ILE A 28 -9.91 12.23 3.37
N THR A 29 -10.94 11.39 3.37
CA THR A 29 -11.47 10.81 4.60
C THR A 29 -10.79 9.49 4.88
N LEU A 30 -11.01 8.98 6.10
CA LEU A 30 -10.47 7.69 6.48
C LEU A 30 -10.98 6.59 5.55
N LYS A 31 -12.24 6.69 5.18
CA LYS A 31 -12.82 5.73 4.26
C LYS A 31 -12.09 5.73 2.94
N GLU A 32 -11.82 6.92 2.42
CA GLU A 32 -11.09 7.05 1.16
C GLU A 32 -9.67 6.54 1.30
N PHE A 33 -9.06 6.80 2.42
CA PHE A 33 -7.71 6.30 2.68
C PHE A 33 -7.69 4.77 2.63
N ASN A 34 -8.67 4.13 3.27
CA ASN A 34 -8.76 2.68 3.27
C ASN A 34 -8.97 2.13 1.87
N GLU A 35 -9.74 2.83 1.06
CA GLU A 35 -9.95 2.42 -0.32
C GLU A 35 -8.67 2.50 -1.12
N ILE A 36 -7.92 3.58 -0.92
CA ILE A 36 -6.64 3.74 -1.59
C ILE A 36 -5.70 2.62 -1.18
N ASP A 37 -5.64 2.33 0.11
CA ASP A 37 -4.77 1.28 0.62
C ASP A 37 -5.12 -0.07 -0.02
N THR A 38 -6.39 -0.37 -0.14
CA THR A 38 -6.84 -1.61 -0.75
C THR A 38 -6.40 -1.69 -2.21
N ILE A 39 -6.53 -0.58 -2.92
CA ILE A 39 -6.12 -0.53 -4.32
C ILE A 39 -4.62 -0.74 -4.45
N LEU A 40 -3.86 -0.08 -3.57
CA LEU A 40 -2.41 -0.20 -3.60
C LEU A 40 -1.96 -1.62 -3.28
N LEU A 41 -2.61 -2.25 -2.32
CA LEU A 41 -2.28 -3.62 -1.98
C LEU A 41 -2.52 -4.55 -3.16
N ARG A 42 -3.59 -4.31 -3.88
CA ARG A 42 -3.90 -5.10 -5.07
C ARG A 42 -2.88 -4.88 -6.16
N LYS A 43 -2.52 -3.63 -6.36
CA LYS A 43 -1.64 -3.25 -7.46
C LYS A 43 -0.21 -3.73 -7.24
N TYR A 44 0.32 -3.49 -6.06
CA TYR A 44 1.73 -3.75 -5.82
C TYR A 44 2.00 -5.09 -5.15
N ARG A 45 1.02 -5.59 -4.40
CA ARG A 45 1.17 -6.87 -3.72
C ARG A 45 2.46 -6.95 -2.93
N PRO A 46 2.61 -6.12 -1.89
CA PRO A 46 3.82 -6.13 -1.08
C PRO A 46 4.09 -7.51 -0.52
N VAL A 47 5.37 -7.77 -0.27
CA VAL A 47 5.80 -9.10 0.18
C VAL A 47 5.05 -9.56 1.42
N PHE A 48 4.90 -8.68 2.38
CA PHE A 48 4.26 -9.08 3.63
C PHE A 48 2.80 -9.48 3.41
N GLY A 49 2.13 -8.85 2.48
CA GLY A 49 0.77 -9.23 2.15
C GLY A 49 0.71 -10.56 1.45
N THR A 50 1.68 -10.81 0.60
CA THR A 50 1.74 -12.04 -0.17
C THR A 50 1.95 -13.24 0.75
N LEU A 51 2.74 -13.07 1.77
CA LEU A 51 3.01 -14.14 2.70
C LEU A 51 1.74 -14.72 3.30
N PHE A 52 0.86 -13.86 3.70
CA PHE A 52 -0.38 -14.31 4.29
C PHE A 52 -1.28 -14.96 3.26
N SER A 53 -1.27 -14.43 2.07
CA SER A 53 -2.06 -14.99 1.00
C SER A 53 -1.64 -16.42 0.68
N ASP A 54 -0.35 -16.65 0.66
CA ASP A 54 0.16 -17.95 0.31
C ASP A 54 -0.25 -19.01 1.31
N ASN A 55 -0.39 -18.62 2.55
CA ASN A 55 -0.74 -19.56 3.59
C ASN A 55 -2.22 -19.83 3.67
N ALA A 56 -2.97 -19.01 3.03
CA ALA A 56 -4.43 -19.15 3.08
C ALA A 56 -4.97 -20.31 2.24
#